data_db2f855df252d256edd48da927c9d26a
#
_entry.id   db2f855df252d256edd48da927c9d26a
#
_cell.length_a   1.000
_cell.length_b   1.000
_cell.length_c   1.000
_cell.angle_alpha   90.00
_cell.angle_beta   90.00
_cell.angle_gamma   90.00
#
_symmetry.space_group_name_H-M   'P 1'
#
loop_
_entity.id
_entity.type
_entity.pdbx_description
1 polymer ?
#
loop_
_entity_poly.entity_id
_entity_poly.type
_entity_poly.pdbx_seq_one_letter_code
_entity_poly.pdbx_strand_id
1 'polypeptide(L)'
;MAKKVKPAEEVEANVNMSPMIDCCFLLLIFFVVNATQITVSKDPSVKMPNAVSCTELKDANGCIVVNVFADAEQMSGKALEKYSAAYAPGTYWSVADANGKSVGYTSSQAQELTDFITRQKEALKAKQFDETKIRLYLRGDQNAPWERTAGAIRCAAAAGVNNIVFGTLPSK
;
A
#
# COMPACT_ATOMS: atom_id res chain seq x y z
N MET A 1 70.84 47.65 -0.63
CA MET A 1 69.57 47.77 0.13
C MET A 1 68.65 46.64 -0.27
N ALA A 2 68.53 45.64 0.54
CA ALA A 2 67.69 44.45 0.22
C ALA A 2 66.27 44.74 0.72
N LYS A 3 65.28 44.63 -0.19
CA LYS A 3 63.87 44.91 0.08
C LYS A 3 63.25 43.60 0.73
N LYS A 4 62.90 43.72 2.00
CA LYS A 4 62.29 42.62 2.77
C LYS A 4 60.89 42.39 2.24
N VAL A 5 60.68 41.22 1.61
CA VAL A 5 59.35 40.74 1.17
C VAL A 5 58.58 40.31 2.42
N LYS A 6 57.41 40.91 2.67
CA LYS A 6 56.46 40.46 3.71
C LYS A 6 55.87 39.08 3.32
N PRO A 7 55.79 38.12 4.25
CA PRO A 7 55.06 36.88 3.97
C PRO A 7 53.58 37.19 3.75
N ALA A 8 52.99 36.51 2.75
CA ALA A 8 51.58 36.61 2.47
C ALA A 8 50.79 36.04 3.67
N GLU A 9 49.83 36.77 4.16
CA GLU A 9 48.90 36.36 5.19
C GLU A 9 48.05 35.22 4.59
N GLU A 10 48.14 34.00 5.15
CA GLU A 10 47.28 32.90 4.81
C GLU A 10 45.84 33.25 5.24
N VAL A 11 45.00 33.57 4.28
CA VAL A 11 43.57 33.75 4.51
C VAL A 11 43.00 32.35 4.74
N GLU A 12 42.78 31.97 6.01
CA GLU A 12 41.99 30.80 6.34
C GLU A 12 40.59 30.99 5.76
N ALA A 13 40.31 30.29 4.68
CA ALA A 13 38.99 30.25 4.08
C ALA A 13 38.04 29.47 5.02
N ASN A 14 37.43 30.22 5.94
CA ASN A 14 36.41 29.68 6.84
C ASN A 14 35.13 29.40 6.02
N VAL A 15 35.03 28.18 5.46
CA VAL A 15 33.88 27.74 4.68
C VAL A 15 32.69 27.60 5.62
N ASN A 16 31.70 28.46 5.48
CA ASN A 16 30.47 28.36 6.23
C ASN A 16 29.66 27.12 5.73
N MET A 17 29.68 26.04 6.53
CA MET A 17 29.00 24.77 6.22
C MET A 17 27.50 24.80 6.54
N SER A 18 27.00 25.90 7.16
CA SER A 18 25.60 26.02 7.59
C SER A 18 24.59 25.82 6.44
N PRO A 19 24.79 26.40 5.24
CA PRO A 19 23.86 26.18 4.13
C PRO A 19 23.84 24.74 3.61
N MET A 20 24.96 24.03 3.72
CA MET A 20 25.02 22.61 3.29
C MET A 20 24.26 21.72 4.25
N ILE A 21 24.33 21.98 5.56
CA ILE A 21 23.58 21.24 6.58
C ILE A 21 22.08 21.46 6.38
N ASP A 22 21.67 22.69 6.09
CA ASP A 22 20.25 23.01 5.83
C ASP A 22 19.71 22.27 4.60
N CYS A 23 20.46 22.25 3.49
CA CYS A 23 20.12 21.48 2.32
C CYS A 23 19.99 19.97 2.61
N CYS A 24 20.91 19.41 3.39
CA CYS A 24 20.85 18.01 3.79
C CYS A 24 19.62 17.71 4.67
N PHE A 25 19.28 18.65 5.58
CA PHE A 25 18.11 18.52 6.45
C PHE A 25 16.81 18.59 5.66
N LEU A 26 16.69 19.51 4.71
CA LEU A 26 15.53 19.62 3.81
C LEU A 26 15.36 18.37 2.94
N LEU A 27 16.47 17.83 2.39
CA LEU A 27 16.44 16.56 1.65
C LEU A 27 16.00 15.40 2.53
N LEU A 28 16.49 15.33 3.78
CA LEU A 28 16.10 14.28 4.72
C LEU A 28 14.61 14.36 5.03
N ILE A 29 14.07 15.54 5.32
CA ILE A 29 12.63 15.74 5.56
C ILE A 29 11.83 15.34 4.31
N PHE A 30 12.29 15.75 3.12
CA PHE A 30 11.65 15.38 1.86
C PHE A 30 11.58 13.86 1.68
N PHE A 31 12.68 13.13 1.93
CA PHE A 31 12.69 11.67 1.86
C PHE A 31 11.82 11.02 2.93
N VAL A 32 11.83 11.52 4.16
CA VAL A 32 10.97 10.98 5.24
C VAL A 32 9.50 11.16 4.89
N VAL A 33 9.09 12.34 4.41
CA VAL A 33 7.69 12.60 4.01
C VAL A 33 7.29 11.71 2.83
N ASN A 34 8.15 11.53 1.83
CA ASN A 34 7.85 10.65 0.69
C ASN A 34 7.87 9.16 1.08
N ALA A 35 8.72 8.74 2.02
CA ALA A 35 8.75 7.36 2.51
C ALA A 35 7.51 6.99 3.33
N THR A 36 6.79 7.95 3.88
CA THR A 36 5.53 7.73 4.61
C THR A 36 4.31 7.61 3.69
N GLN A 37 4.48 7.78 2.38
CA GLN A 37 3.41 7.53 1.41
C GLN A 37 3.04 6.05 1.46
N ILE A 38 1.84 5.76 1.98
CA ILE A 38 1.29 4.40 2.01
C ILE A 38 1.03 3.98 0.57
N THR A 39 1.97 3.26 0.00
CA THR A 39 1.75 2.59 -1.28
C THR A 39 0.77 1.47 -1.04
N VAL A 40 -0.45 1.60 -1.55
CA VAL A 40 -1.40 0.48 -1.58
C VAL A 40 -0.70 -0.69 -2.26
N SER A 41 -0.39 -1.75 -1.48
CA SER A 41 0.29 -2.93 -2.00
C SER A 41 -0.57 -3.54 -3.11
N LYS A 42 -0.12 -3.36 -4.35
CA LYS A 42 -0.82 -3.87 -5.54
C LYS A 42 -0.39 -5.30 -5.78
N ASP A 43 -1.24 -6.27 -5.46
CA ASP A 43 -1.00 -7.65 -5.83
C ASP A 43 -1.09 -7.77 -7.38
N PRO A 44 0.00 -8.16 -8.04
CA PRO A 44 0.05 -8.27 -9.49
C PRO A 44 -0.70 -9.49 -10.05
N SER A 45 -1.17 -10.38 -9.20
CA SER A 45 -1.95 -11.57 -9.60
C SER A 45 -3.42 -11.24 -9.87
N VAL A 46 -3.89 -10.06 -9.44
CA VAL A 46 -5.29 -9.63 -9.62
C VAL A 46 -5.42 -8.74 -10.84
N LYS A 47 -6.22 -9.15 -11.80
CA LYS A 47 -6.60 -8.37 -12.97
C LYS A 47 -7.93 -7.66 -12.71
N MET A 48 -7.87 -6.41 -12.30
CA MET A 48 -9.08 -5.63 -11.97
C MET A 48 -9.98 -5.41 -13.19
N PRO A 49 -11.31 -5.37 -13.01
CA PRO A 49 -12.27 -5.07 -14.06
C PRO A 49 -12.15 -3.62 -14.53
N ASN A 50 -12.48 -3.39 -15.79
CA ASN A 50 -12.61 -2.04 -16.33
C ASN A 50 -13.98 -1.46 -16.00
N ALA A 51 -14.03 -0.16 -15.69
CA ALA A 51 -15.26 0.58 -15.45
C ALA A 51 -15.37 1.78 -16.37
N VAL A 52 -16.56 2.00 -16.92
CA VAL A 52 -16.86 3.15 -17.80
C VAL A 52 -16.84 4.46 -17.02
N SER A 53 -17.28 4.42 -15.76
CA SER A 53 -17.25 5.56 -14.85
C SER A 53 -16.56 5.14 -13.56
N CYS A 54 -15.41 5.72 -13.28
CA CYS A 54 -14.69 5.52 -12.04
C CYS A 54 -14.16 6.85 -11.51
N THR A 55 -14.13 6.97 -10.19
CA THR A 55 -13.55 8.12 -9.52
C THR A 55 -12.18 7.75 -8.99
N GLU A 56 -11.20 8.62 -9.22
CA GLU A 56 -9.87 8.41 -8.66
C GLU A 56 -9.90 8.44 -7.14
N LEU A 57 -9.30 7.44 -6.51
CA LEU A 57 -9.15 7.41 -5.06
C LEU A 57 -8.04 8.39 -4.67
N LYS A 58 -8.42 9.62 -4.35
CA LYS A 58 -7.48 10.70 -4.00
C LYS A 58 -6.73 10.46 -2.69
N ASP A 59 -7.32 9.67 -1.78
CA ASP A 59 -6.73 9.39 -0.47
C ASP A 59 -6.82 7.90 -0.17
N ALA A 60 -5.66 7.24 -0.18
CA ALA A 60 -5.51 5.83 0.16
C ALA A 60 -5.36 5.59 1.67
N ASN A 61 -5.24 6.66 2.47
CA ASN A 61 -5.14 6.55 3.91
C ASN A 61 -6.43 5.95 4.50
N GLY A 62 -6.29 5.07 5.46
CA GLY A 62 -7.42 4.38 6.07
C GLY A 62 -8.06 3.28 5.22
N CYS A 63 -7.47 2.92 4.07
CA CYS A 63 -7.90 1.79 3.27
C CYS A 63 -7.29 0.48 3.78
N ILE A 64 -8.15 -0.49 4.11
CA ILE A 64 -7.75 -1.88 4.34
C ILE A 64 -7.93 -2.61 3.03
N VAL A 65 -6.82 -3.05 2.42
CA VAL A 65 -6.83 -3.64 1.08
C VAL A 65 -7.04 -5.14 1.17
N VAL A 66 -8.05 -5.65 0.48
CA VAL A 66 -8.30 -7.08 0.29
C VAL A 66 -8.34 -7.37 -1.20
N ASN A 67 -7.50 -8.30 -1.64
CA ASN A 67 -7.52 -8.81 -3.00
C ASN A 67 -8.41 -10.05 -3.05
N VAL A 68 -9.19 -10.20 -4.12
CA VAL A 68 -10.06 -11.35 -4.37
C VAL A 68 -9.64 -12.00 -5.67
N PHE A 69 -9.32 -13.29 -5.61
CA PHE A 69 -8.81 -14.03 -6.75
C PHE A 69 -9.92 -14.76 -7.52
N ALA A 70 -9.72 -14.89 -8.82
CA ALA A 70 -10.45 -15.83 -9.66
C ALA A 70 -10.04 -17.28 -9.37
N ASP A 71 -10.73 -18.24 -9.98
CA ASP A 71 -10.26 -19.63 -10.00
C ASP A 71 -8.97 -19.74 -10.82
N ALA A 72 -8.06 -20.61 -10.37
CA ALA A 72 -6.78 -20.80 -11.04
C ALA A 72 -6.94 -21.17 -12.53
N GLU A 73 -8.03 -21.88 -12.87
CA GLU A 73 -8.37 -22.24 -14.24
C GLU A 73 -8.75 -21.04 -15.12
N GLN A 74 -9.24 -19.96 -14.50
CA GLN A 74 -9.66 -18.72 -15.18
C GLN A 74 -8.55 -17.68 -15.23
N MET A 75 -7.48 -17.92 -14.47
CA MET A 75 -6.27 -17.09 -14.54
C MET A 75 -5.41 -17.52 -15.73
N SER A 76 -4.75 -16.55 -16.35
CA SER A 76 -3.89 -16.85 -17.50
C SER A 76 -2.54 -16.12 -17.42
N GLY A 77 -1.53 -16.75 -18.04
CA GLY A 77 -0.22 -16.15 -18.23
C GLY A 77 0.46 -15.75 -16.91
N LYS A 78 1.01 -14.52 -16.90
CA LYS A 78 1.79 -14.00 -15.76
C LYS A 78 1.01 -13.89 -14.45
N ALA A 79 -0.32 -13.78 -14.49
CA ALA A 79 -1.15 -13.70 -13.29
C ALA A 79 -1.18 -15.05 -12.56
N LEU A 80 -1.37 -16.15 -13.31
CA LEU A 80 -1.36 -17.49 -12.78
C LEU A 80 0.03 -17.88 -12.21
N GLU A 81 1.11 -17.54 -12.94
CA GLU A 81 2.47 -17.79 -12.48
C GLU A 81 2.76 -17.11 -11.13
N LYS A 82 2.38 -15.83 -10.99
CA LYS A 82 2.57 -15.08 -9.75
C LYS A 82 1.68 -15.60 -8.62
N TYR A 83 0.43 -15.96 -8.93
CA TYR A 83 -0.47 -16.56 -7.97
C TYR A 83 0.08 -17.88 -7.42
N SER A 84 0.49 -18.80 -8.30
CA SER A 84 1.01 -20.11 -7.90
C SER A 84 2.35 -20.04 -7.17
N ALA A 85 3.15 -19.00 -7.42
CA ALA A 85 4.40 -18.76 -6.70
C ALA A 85 4.18 -18.19 -5.29
N ALA A 86 3.11 -17.42 -5.08
CA ALA A 86 2.86 -16.69 -3.84
C ALA A 86 1.85 -17.37 -2.92
N TYR A 87 0.90 -18.12 -3.46
CA TYR A 87 -0.26 -18.66 -2.74
C TYR A 87 -0.48 -20.14 -2.97
N ALA A 88 -1.05 -20.79 -1.97
CA ALA A 88 -1.52 -22.17 -2.08
C ALA A 88 -2.77 -22.27 -2.98
N PRO A 89 -2.97 -23.41 -3.66
CA PRO A 89 -4.22 -23.67 -4.39
C PRO A 89 -5.44 -23.49 -3.49
N GLY A 90 -6.49 -22.86 -4.02
CA GLY A 90 -7.71 -22.57 -3.24
C GLY A 90 -7.67 -21.33 -2.36
N THR A 91 -6.65 -20.49 -2.51
CA THR A 91 -6.63 -19.16 -1.88
C THR A 91 -7.65 -18.27 -2.56
N TYR A 92 -8.58 -17.72 -1.78
CA TYR A 92 -9.65 -16.86 -2.26
C TYR A 92 -9.32 -15.38 -2.10
N TRP A 93 -8.65 -15.05 -0.99
CA TRP A 93 -8.34 -13.67 -0.62
C TRP A 93 -6.88 -13.53 -0.27
N SER A 94 -6.34 -12.33 -0.49
CA SER A 94 -5.05 -11.95 0.08
C SER A 94 -5.08 -10.54 0.63
N VAL A 95 -4.22 -10.33 1.61
CA VAL A 95 -3.97 -9.04 2.24
C VAL A 95 -2.47 -8.84 2.36
N ALA A 96 -2.03 -7.59 2.44
CA ALA A 96 -0.64 -7.30 2.79
C ALA A 96 -0.51 -7.12 4.30
N ASP A 97 0.45 -7.79 4.91
CA ASP A 97 0.78 -7.58 6.32
C ASP A 97 1.53 -6.25 6.54
N ALA A 98 1.85 -5.95 7.79
CA ALA A 98 2.57 -4.72 8.15
C ALA A 98 3.96 -4.59 7.50
N ASN A 99 4.55 -5.69 7.04
CA ASN A 99 5.83 -5.76 6.37
C ASN A 99 5.69 -5.74 4.83
N GLY A 100 4.48 -5.61 4.33
CA GLY A 100 4.18 -5.64 2.90
C GLY A 100 4.18 -7.05 2.29
N LYS A 101 4.30 -8.11 3.11
CA LYS A 101 4.22 -9.49 2.65
C LYS A 101 2.75 -9.87 2.44
N SER A 102 2.45 -10.47 1.31
CA SER A 102 1.12 -10.98 1.00
C SER A 102 0.81 -12.25 1.78
N VAL A 103 -0.32 -12.26 2.47
CA VAL A 103 -0.87 -13.41 3.20
C VAL A 103 -2.17 -13.82 2.52
N GLY A 104 -2.26 -15.10 2.13
CA GLY A 104 -3.44 -15.67 1.47
C GLY A 104 -4.37 -16.37 2.45
N TYR A 105 -5.68 -16.29 2.18
CA TYR A 105 -6.74 -16.95 2.96
C TYR A 105 -7.64 -17.77 2.05
N THR A 106 -7.99 -18.97 2.53
CA THR A 106 -8.97 -19.86 1.89
C THR A 106 -10.39 -19.57 2.43
N SER A 107 -11.41 -20.19 1.84
CA SER A 107 -12.79 -20.04 2.34
C SER A 107 -12.98 -20.49 3.79
N SER A 108 -12.23 -21.50 4.24
CA SER A 108 -12.27 -21.98 5.64
C SER A 108 -11.63 -21.01 6.63
N GLN A 109 -10.81 -20.10 6.15
CA GLN A 109 -10.07 -19.11 6.95
C GLN A 109 -10.77 -17.73 6.97
N ALA A 110 -12.06 -17.67 6.70
CA ALA A 110 -12.83 -16.41 6.72
C ALA A 110 -12.77 -15.72 8.09
N GLN A 111 -12.68 -16.47 9.19
CA GLN A 111 -12.54 -15.91 10.53
C GLN A 111 -11.17 -15.24 10.70
N GLU A 112 -10.10 -15.85 10.22
CA GLU A 112 -8.75 -15.28 10.28
C GLU A 112 -8.66 -13.97 9.47
N LEU A 113 -9.34 -13.90 8.32
CA LEU A 113 -9.47 -12.67 7.54
C LEU A 113 -10.22 -11.59 8.31
N THR A 114 -11.31 -11.96 9.01
CA THR A 114 -12.06 -11.03 9.87
C THR A 114 -11.18 -10.48 10.99
N ASP A 115 -10.43 -11.33 11.66
CA ASP A 115 -9.52 -10.98 12.74
C ASP A 115 -8.39 -10.08 12.25
N PHE A 116 -7.89 -10.31 11.03
CA PHE A 116 -6.92 -9.44 10.38
C PHE A 116 -7.50 -8.04 10.13
N ILE A 117 -8.69 -7.95 9.54
CA ILE A 117 -9.37 -6.67 9.27
C ILE A 117 -9.62 -5.91 10.57
N THR A 118 -10.04 -6.61 11.63
CA THR A 118 -10.26 -6.03 12.97
C THR A 118 -8.97 -5.43 13.51
N ARG A 119 -7.86 -6.18 13.49
CA ARG A 119 -6.54 -5.70 13.94
C ARG A 119 -6.08 -4.47 13.16
N GLN A 120 -6.27 -4.46 11.84
CA GLN A 120 -5.90 -3.31 11.01
C GLN A 120 -6.75 -2.08 11.34
N LYS A 121 -8.05 -2.26 11.56
CA LYS A 121 -8.97 -1.20 11.99
C LYS A 121 -8.51 -0.60 13.34
N GLU A 122 -8.19 -1.44 14.33
CA GLU A 122 -7.70 -1.00 15.63
C GLU A 122 -6.36 -0.27 15.54
N ALA A 123 -5.44 -0.76 14.70
CA ALA A 123 -4.17 -0.09 14.45
C ALA A 123 -4.34 1.30 13.82
N LEU A 124 -5.33 1.46 12.93
CA LEU A 124 -5.66 2.77 12.36
C LEU A 124 -6.28 3.70 13.40
N LYS A 125 -7.17 3.19 14.27
CA LYS A 125 -7.73 3.96 15.40
C LYS A 125 -6.64 4.40 16.38
N ALA A 126 -5.69 3.53 16.70
CA ALA A 126 -4.56 3.86 17.59
C ALA A 126 -3.68 4.98 17.01
N LYS A 127 -3.62 5.12 15.68
CA LYS A 127 -2.98 6.25 14.99
C LYS A 127 -3.86 7.51 14.89
N GLN A 128 -4.94 7.57 15.65
CA GLN A 128 -5.93 8.69 15.65
C GLN A 128 -6.58 8.93 14.28
N PHE A 129 -6.65 7.90 13.45
CA PHE A 129 -7.36 7.99 12.18
C PHE A 129 -8.87 8.01 12.42
N ASP A 130 -9.58 8.89 11.70
CA ASP A 130 -11.02 9.02 11.79
C ASP A 130 -11.72 7.71 11.37
N GLU A 131 -12.45 7.10 12.29
CA GLU A 131 -13.14 5.82 12.06
C GLU A 131 -14.12 5.88 10.89
N THR A 132 -14.75 7.02 10.63
CA THR A 132 -15.70 7.20 9.52
C THR A 132 -15.01 7.14 8.15
N LYS A 133 -13.71 7.35 8.11
CA LYS A 133 -12.88 7.28 6.90
C LYS A 133 -12.23 5.92 6.69
N ILE A 134 -12.30 5.01 7.67
CA ILE A 134 -11.80 3.65 7.50
C ILE A 134 -12.71 2.91 6.53
N ARG A 135 -12.10 2.33 5.49
CA ARG A 135 -12.82 1.66 4.42
C ARG A 135 -12.12 0.40 3.96
N LEU A 136 -12.89 -0.57 3.52
CA LEU A 136 -12.39 -1.72 2.81
C LEU A 136 -12.17 -1.34 1.35
N TYR A 137 -10.93 -1.44 0.86
CA TYR A 137 -10.61 -1.33 -0.56
C TYR A 137 -10.49 -2.71 -1.17
N LEU A 138 -11.53 -3.11 -1.91
CA LEU A 138 -11.67 -4.43 -2.46
C LEU A 138 -11.18 -4.47 -3.90
N ARG A 139 -10.12 -5.22 -4.15
CA ARG A 139 -9.52 -5.43 -5.47
C ARG A 139 -9.91 -6.82 -5.96
N GLY A 140 -11.02 -6.90 -6.67
CA GLY A 140 -11.49 -8.16 -7.26
C GLY A 140 -10.87 -8.40 -8.63
N ASP A 141 -10.51 -9.67 -8.91
CA ASP A 141 -10.23 -10.09 -10.28
C ASP A 141 -11.52 -10.04 -11.10
N GLN A 142 -11.40 -9.68 -12.39
CA GLN A 142 -12.56 -9.57 -13.29
C GLN A 142 -13.34 -10.89 -13.46
N ASN A 143 -12.65 -12.01 -13.26
CA ASN A 143 -13.23 -13.37 -13.38
C ASN A 143 -13.52 -14.00 -12.00
N ALA A 144 -13.35 -13.21 -10.91
CA ALA A 144 -13.62 -13.75 -9.56
C ALA A 144 -15.10 -14.06 -9.38
N PRO A 145 -15.47 -15.25 -8.87
CA PRO A 145 -16.84 -15.55 -8.49
C PRO A 145 -17.36 -14.54 -7.46
N TRP A 146 -18.61 -14.10 -7.63
CA TRP A 146 -19.25 -13.13 -6.73
C TRP A 146 -19.27 -13.59 -5.27
N GLU A 147 -19.39 -14.88 -5.03
CA GLU A 147 -19.40 -15.48 -3.70
C GLU A 147 -18.15 -15.15 -2.89
N ARG A 148 -16.98 -15.06 -3.54
CA ARG A 148 -15.73 -14.69 -2.91
C ARG A 148 -15.71 -13.20 -2.53
N THR A 149 -16.20 -12.36 -3.41
CA THR A 149 -16.37 -10.94 -3.15
C THR A 149 -17.33 -10.70 -2.00
N ALA A 150 -18.50 -11.36 -2.02
CA ALA A 150 -19.47 -11.30 -0.94
C ALA A 150 -18.90 -11.86 0.38
N GLY A 151 -18.04 -12.86 0.31
CA GLY A 151 -17.30 -13.38 1.47
C GLY A 151 -16.43 -12.33 2.13
N ALA A 152 -15.59 -11.63 1.34
CA ALA A 152 -14.74 -10.56 1.84
C ALA A 152 -15.57 -9.40 2.45
N ILE A 153 -16.69 -9.05 1.84
CA ILE A 153 -17.62 -8.04 2.36
C ILE A 153 -18.21 -8.46 3.72
N ARG A 154 -18.61 -9.74 3.86
CA ARG A 154 -19.13 -10.26 5.14
C ARG A 154 -18.05 -10.22 6.23
N CYS A 155 -16.81 -10.58 5.91
CA CYS A 155 -15.69 -10.48 6.85
C CYS A 155 -15.46 -9.03 7.31
N ALA A 156 -15.51 -8.06 6.38
CA ALA A 156 -15.36 -6.64 6.70
C ALA A 156 -16.53 -6.13 7.57
N ALA A 157 -17.77 -6.49 7.24
CA ALA A 157 -18.94 -6.13 8.03
C ALA A 157 -18.87 -6.70 9.46
N ALA A 158 -18.45 -7.97 9.60
CA ALA A 158 -18.22 -8.58 10.91
C ALA A 158 -17.13 -7.88 11.73
N ALA A 159 -16.08 -7.35 11.07
CA ALA A 159 -15.06 -6.49 11.67
C ALA A 159 -15.55 -5.05 11.93
N GLY A 160 -16.79 -4.73 11.58
CA GLY A 160 -17.38 -3.39 11.74
C GLY A 160 -16.83 -2.35 10.77
N VAL A 161 -16.37 -2.77 9.58
CA VAL A 161 -15.98 -1.89 8.46
C VAL A 161 -17.11 -1.90 7.44
N ASN A 162 -17.93 -0.84 7.44
CA ASN A 162 -19.13 -0.75 6.62
C ASN A 162 -18.94 0.06 5.32
N ASN A 163 -17.83 0.78 5.21
CA ASN A 163 -17.52 1.57 4.02
C ASN A 163 -16.66 0.73 3.07
N ILE A 164 -17.17 0.45 1.88
CA ILE A 164 -16.54 -0.44 0.91
C ILE A 164 -16.30 0.31 -0.39
N VAL A 165 -15.09 0.22 -0.91
CA VAL A 165 -14.68 0.79 -2.19
C VAL A 165 -14.17 -0.33 -3.09
N PHE A 166 -14.72 -0.42 -4.30
CA PHE A 166 -14.27 -1.37 -5.30
C PHE A 166 -13.17 -0.77 -6.17
N GLY A 167 -12.06 -1.50 -6.29
CA GLY A 167 -10.99 -1.15 -7.22
C GLY A 167 -11.36 -1.53 -8.65
N THR A 168 -11.31 -0.55 -9.54
CA THR A 168 -11.53 -0.74 -10.98
C THR A 168 -10.49 0.04 -11.78
N LEU A 169 -10.30 -0.33 -13.04
CA LEU A 169 -9.48 0.42 -13.99
C LEU A 169 -10.39 1.25 -14.90
N PRO A 170 -9.99 2.46 -15.31
CA PRO A 170 -10.73 3.22 -16.31
C PRO A 170 -10.73 2.47 -17.65
N SER A 171 -11.89 2.37 -18.29
CA SER A 171 -11.96 1.90 -19.68
C SER A 171 -11.31 2.94 -20.59
N LYS A 172 -10.41 2.48 -21.46
CA LYS A 172 -9.82 3.32 -22.48
C LYS A 172 -10.84 3.63 -23.57
#